data_01ee94912a1880729e7a6931731912ad
#
_entry.id   01ee94912a1880729e7a6931731912ad
#
_cell.length_a   1.000
_cell.length_b   1.000
_cell.length_c   1.000
_cell.angle_alpha   90.00
_cell.angle_beta   90.00
_cell.angle_gamma   90.00
#
_symmetry.space_group_name_H-M   'P 1'
#
loop_
_entity.id
_entity.type
_entity.pdbx_description
1 polymer ?
#
loop_
_entity_poly.entity_id
_entity_poly.type
_entity_poly.pdbx_seq_one_letter_code
_entity_poly.pdbx_strand_id
1 'polypeptide(L)'
;LRLGRPLLLEGEPGTGKTALAEALAEALDLPLLRLQCYEGIDASQALYDWDFPRQILHLRAVEAARGGASGERDLADLEDSLFDERFLLARPVLQALREAPCVLLIDEIDRADDEFEAFLLEVLSTWAVTIPELGTVAASTPPVVVLTSNRTRELHDALKRRCLFHWSDHPGIEREIAIIAQRAPQVPARLAEQVTRLVHGIRTDREIL
;
A
#
# COMPACT_ATOMS: atom_id res chain seq x y z
N LEU A 1 16.11 -1.52 7.66
CA LEU A 1 15.95 -0.07 7.79
C LEU A 1 17.23 0.71 7.42
N ARG A 2 18.41 0.29 7.89
CA ARG A 2 19.68 0.99 7.59
C ARG A 2 20.06 1.02 6.09
N LEU A 3 19.49 0.12 5.28
CA LEU A 3 19.82 0.00 3.86
C LEU A 3 18.92 0.81 2.94
N GLY A 4 17.82 1.40 3.43
CA GLY A 4 16.88 2.18 2.61
C GLY A 4 16.27 1.40 1.44
N ARG A 5 16.21 0.05 1.54
CA ARG A 5 15.66 -0.83 0.50
C ARG A 5 14.31 -1.39 0.94
N PRO A 6 13.34 -1.52 0.01
CA PRO A 6 12.09 -2.19 0.28
C PRO A 6 12.29 -3.64 0.74
N LEU A 7 11.40 -4.15 1.59
CA LEU A 7 11.35 -5.55 2.00
C LEU A 7 10.26 -6.28 1.22
N LEU A 8 10.62 -7.30 0.46
CA LEU A 8 9.69 -8.18 -0.22
C LEU A 8 9.50 -9.46 0.60
N LEU A 9 8.27 -9.69 1.04
CA LEU A 9 7.85 -10.90 1.76
C LEU A 9 7.06 -11.79 0.80
N GLU A 10 7.60 -12.92 0.44
CA GLU A 10 6.90 -13.96 -0.32
C GLU A 10 6.58 -15.15 0.57
N GLY A 11 5.52 -15.88 0.28
CA GLY A 11 5.13 -17.10 0.97
C GLY A 11 3.66 -17.42 0.82
N GLU A 12 3.26 -18.57 1.32
CA GLU A 12 1.87 -19.03 1.26
C GLU A 12 0.90 -18.06 1.95
N PRO A 13 -0.38 -18.02 1.55
CA PRO A 13 -1.40 -17.26 2.26
C PRO A 13 -1.47 -17.63 3.75
N GLY A 14 -1.67 -16.64 4.61
CA GLY A 14 -1.81 -16.88 6.05
C GLY A 14 -0.50 -17.01 6.84
N THR A 15 0.67 -16.83 6.23
CA THR A 15 1.97 -16.91 6.93
C THR A 15 2.31 -15.68 7.78
N GLY A 16 1.46 -14.63 7.76
CA GLY A 16 1.62 -13.45 8.61
C GLY A 16 2.39 -12.29 7.96
N LYS A 17 2.55 -12.28 6.63
CA LYS A 17 3.28 -11.23 5.89
C LYS A 17 2.75 -9.82 6.19
N THR A 18 1.43 -9.62 6.07
CA THR A 18 0.76 -8.34 6.37
C THR A 18 0.94 -7.97 7.85
N ALA A 19 0.81 -8.93 8.77
CA ALA A 19 0.97 -8.72 10.21
C ALA A 19 2.40 -8.27 10.59
N LEU A 20 3.41 -8.66 9.80
CA LEU A 20 4.77 -8.17 10.00
C LEU A 20 4.89 -6.67 9.73
N ALA A 21 4.24 -6.16 8.67
CA ALA A 21 4.24 -4.74 8.36
C ALA A 21 3.51 -3.92 9.45
N GLU A 22 2.39 -4.44 9.97
CA GLU A 22 1.67 -3.84 11.10
C GLU A 22 2.54 -3.78 12.36
N ALA A 23 3.18 -4.91 12.73
CA ALA A 23 4.07 -4.97 13.88
C ALA A 23 5.31 -4.08 13.73
N LEU A 24 5.80 -3.92 12.49
CA LEU A 24 6.93 -3.04 12.20
C LEU A 24 6.53 -1.57 12.40
N ALA A 25 5.34 -1.17 11.93
CA ALA A 25 4.81 0.18 12.11
C ALA A 25 4.64 0.50 13.60
N GLU A 26 4.05 -0.42 14.36
CA GLU A 26 3.90 -0.30 15.82
C GLU A 26 5.26 -0.19 16.53
N ALA A 27 6.21 -1.08 16.21
CA ALA A 27 7.52 -1.09 16.84
C ALA A 27 8.37 0.16 16.55
N LEU A 28 8.11 0.84 15.43
CA LEU A 28 8.78 2.07 15.03
C LEU A 28 8.03 3.32 15.46
N ASP A 29 6.81 3.18 15.99
CA ASP A 29 5.88 4.28 16.29
C ASP A 29 5.64 5.16 15.04
N LEU A 30 5.41 4.51 13.90
CA LEU A 30 5.18 5.18 12.60
C LEU A 30 3.78 4.86 12.08
N PRO A 31 3.15 5.79 11.33
CA PRO A 31 1.89 5.52 10.67
C PRO A 31 2.06 4.43 9.61
N LEU A 32 1.06 3.54 9.51
CA LEU A 32 0.97 2.51 8.48
C LEU A 32 0.03 2.97 7.37
N LEU A 33 0.57 3.11 6.17
CA LEU A 33 -0.20 3.35 4.95
C LEU A 33 -0.28 2.05 4.17
N ARG A 34 -1.48 1.64 3.76
CA ARG A 34 -1.69 0.37 3.05
C ARG A 34 -2.25 0.59 1.66
N LEU A 35 -1.58 0.03 0.67
CA LEU A 35 -2.06 -0.14 -0.69
C LEU A 35 -2.35 -1.62 -0.91
N GLN A 36 -3.63 -1.99 -1.08
CA GLN A 36 -4.04 -3.33 -1.45
C GLN A 36 -4.02 -3.45 -2.97
N CYS A 37 -3.18 -4.33 -3.52
CA CYS A 37 -3.18 -4.60 -4.95
C CYS A 37 -4.32 -5.55 -5.34
N TYR A 38 -4.85 -5.35 -6.54
CA TYR A 38 -5.87 -6.18 -7.16
C TYR A 38 -5.71 -6.12 -8.68
N GLU A 39 -6.32 -7.03 -9.39
CA GLU A 39 -6.26 -7.12 -10.85
C GLU A 39 -6.83 -5.84 -11.51
N GLY A 40 -6.03 -5.19 -12.35
CA GLY A 40 -6.39 -3.94 -13.02
C GLY A 40 -6.14 -2.66 -12.20
N ILE A 41 -5.42 -2.76 -11.08
CA ILE A 41 -4.95 -1.54 -10.38
C ILE A 41 -4.00 -0.76 -11.28
N ASP A 42 -4.18 0.55 -11.36
CA ASP A 42 -3.32 1.44 -12.11
C ASP A 42 -2.57 2.45 -11.21
N ALA A 43 -1.62 3.19 -11.80
CA ALA A 43 -0.82 4.16 -11.09
C ALA A 43 -1.66 5.29 -10.46
N SER A 44 -2.76 5.70 -11.09
CA SER A 44 -3.62 6.77 -10.56
C SER A 44 -4.27 6.35 -9.26
N GLN A 45 -4.75 5.11 -9.18
CA GLN A 45 -5.37 4.55 -7.97
C GLN A 45 -4.40 4.40 -6.79
N ALA A 46 -3.10 4.36 -7.06
CA ALA A 46 -2.06 4.32 -6.04
C ALA A 46 -1.56 5.71 -5.64
N LEU A 47 -1.61 6.68 -6.57
CA LEU A 47 -1.05 8.01 -6.37
C LEU A 47 -2.06 9.02 -5.86
N TYR A 48 -3.06 9.37 -6.68
CA TYR A 48 -4.03 10.42 -6.33
C TYR A 48 -5.30 10.29 -7.15
N ASP A 49 -6.30 11.02 -6.72
CA ASP A 49 -7.53 11.26 -7.43
C ASP A 49 -7.94 12.72 -7.22
N TRP A 50 -8.79 13.25 -8.10
CA TRP A 50 -9.33 14.59 -7.94
C TRP A 50 -10.71 14.55 -7.29
N ASP A 51 -10.94 15.40 -6.28
CA ASP A 51 -12.25 15.55 -5.64
C ASP A 51 -13.21 16.33 -6.55
N PHE A 52 -13.65 15.69 -7.63
CA PHE A 52 -14.58 16.30 -8.60
C PHE A 52 -15.85 16.86 -7.94
N PRO A 53 -16.51 16.21 -6.98
CA PRO A 53 -17.64 16.80 -6.30
C PRO A 53 -17.33 18.14 -5.65
N ARG A 54 -16.18 18.24 -5.00
CA ARG A 54 -15.74 19.47 -4.34
C ARG A 54 -15.32 20.53 -5.33
N GLN A 55 -14.71 20.16 -6.46
CA GLN A 55 -14.42 21.08 -7.58
C GLN A 55 -15.71 21.68 -8.15
N ILE A 56 -16.75 20.86 -8.39
CA ILE A 56 -18.05 21.36 -8.89
C ILE A 56 -18.71 22.31 -7.89
N LEU A 57 -18.67 22.01 -6.60
CA LEU A 57 -19.20 22.91 -5.57
C LEU A 57 -18.42 24.23 -5.53
N HIS A 58 -17.11 24.19 -5.70
CA HIS A 58 -16.28 25.39 -5.77
C HIS A 58 -16.63 26.25 -6.97
N LEU A 59 -16.76 25.64 -8.18
CA LEU A 59 -17.19 26.33 -9.37
C LEU A 59 -18.52 27.06 -9.17
N ARG A 60 -19.53 26.38 -8.66
CA ARG A 60 -20.85 26.98 -8.41
C ARG A 60 -20.79 28.12 -7.39
N ALA A 61 -19.98 27.98 -6.36
CA ALA A 61 -19.80 29.04 -5.36
C ALA A 61 -19.15 30.29 -5.98
N VAL A 62 -18.13 30.11 -6.85
CA VAL A 62 -17.48 31.21 -7.54
C VAL A 62 -18.42 31.88 -8.54
N GLU A 63 -19.17 31.13 -9.34
CA GLU A 63 -20.19 31.65 -10.26
C GLU A 63 -21.25 32.50 -9.52
N ALA A 64 -21.76 31.98 -8.41
CA ALA A 64 -22.74 32.68 -7.59
C ALA A 64 -22.18 33.99 -7.00
N ALA A 65 -20.92 34.01 -6.58
CA ALA A 65 -20.25 35.19 -6.04
C ALA A 65 -19.97 36.26 -7.09
N ARG A 66 -19.71 35.87 -8.34
CA ARG A 66 -19.36 36.80 -9.47
C ARG A 66 -20.57 37.39 -10.19
N GLY A 67 -21.79 36.95 -9.92
CA GLY A 67 -23.00 37.56 -10.49
C GLY A 67 -23.15 37.47 -12.03
N GLY A 68 -22.49 36.49 -12.67
CA GLY A 68 -22.68 36.17 -14.09
C GLY A 68 -21.85 36.97 -15.11
N ALA A 69 -20.90 37.79 -14.70
CA ALA A 69 -19.98 38.50 -15.62
C ALA A 69 -18.59 37.88 -15.59
N SER A 70 -18.32 36.89 -16.44
CA SER A 70 -17.02 36.25 -16.58
C SER A 70 -16.35 36.65 -17.90
N GLY A 71 -15.13 37.24 -17.82
CA GLY A 71 -14.26 37.43 -18.96
C GLY A 71 -13.43 36.17 -19.27
N GLU A 72 -12.82 36.08 -20.49
CA GLU A 72 -11.97 34.92 -20.88
C GLU A 72 -10.80 34.66 -19.91
N ARG A 73 -10.19 35.72 -19.34
CA ARG A 73 -9.12 35.60 -18.35
C ARG A 73 -9.60 35.00 -17.05
N ASP A 74 -10.82 35.36 -16.64
CA ASP A 74 -11.44 34.81 -15.42
C ASP A 74 -11.73 33.30 -15.54
N LEU A 75 -11.95 32.80 -16.77
CA LEU A 75 -12.17 31.37 -17.00
C LEU A 75 -10.86 30.55 -16.90
N ALA A 76 -9.76 31.06 -17.45
CA ALA A 76 -8.45 30.41 -17.34
C ALA A 76 -7.98 30.33 -15.89
N ASP A 77 -8.08 31.44 -15.14
CA ASP A 77 -7.75 31.45 -13.69
C ASP A 77 -8.65 30.52 -12.90
N LEU A 78 -9.89 30.32 -13.33
CA LEU A 78 -10.82 29.40 -12.70
C LEU A 78 -10.46 27.93 -13.00
N GLU A 79 -10.11 27.61 -14.25
CA GLU A 79 -9.64 26.28 -14.65
C GLU A 79 -8.38 25.89 -13.87
N ASP A 80 -7.38 26.76 -13.78
CA ASP A 80 -6.17 26.54 -13.00
C ASP A 80 -6.48 26.31 -11.52
N SER A 81 -7.48 27.03 -10.97
CA SER A 81 -7.88 26.87 -9.57
C SER A 81 -8.55 25.53 -9.25
N LEU A 82 -9.02 24.77 -10.25
CA LEU A 82 -9.63 23.45 -10.05
C LEU A 82 -8.61 22.36 -9.78
N PHE A 83 -7.39 22.53 -10.29
CA PHE A 83 -6.30 21.58 -10.07
C PHE A 83 -5.37 22.02 -8.93
N ASP A 84 -5.89 22.76 -7.98
CA ASP A 84 -5.21 23.13 -6.75
C ASP A 84 -5.08 21.92 -5.81
N GLU A 85 -4.01 21.87 -5.05
CA GLU A 85 -3.71 20.83 -4.07
C GLU A 85 -4.85 20.53 -3.09
N ARG A 86 -5.68 21.51 -2.79
CA ARG A 86 -6.87 21.36 -1.91
C ARG A 86 -7.94 20.39 -2.45
N PHE A 87 -7.91 20.09 -3.74
CA PHE A 87 -8.82 19.14 -4.39
C PHE A 87 -8.14 17.80 -4.70
N LEU A 88 -6.86 17.67 -4.39
CA LEU A 88 -6.12 16.43 -4.57
C LEU A 88 -6.42 15.47 -3.41
N LEU A 89 -6.89 14.28 -3.73
CA LEU A 89 -7.06 13.17 -2.81
C LEU A 89 -5.83 12.28 -2.91
N ALA A 90 -4.86 12.48 -2.01
CA ALA A 90 -3.66 11.66 -1.98
C ALA A 90 -4.02 10.19 -1.66
N ARG A 91 -3.54 9.26 -2.47
CA ARG A 91 -3.63 7.82 -2.28
C ARG A 91 -2.37 7.31 -1.58
N PRO A 92 -2.32 6.04 -1.12
CA PRO A 92 -1.27 5.56 -0.21
C PRO A 92 0.17 5.81 -0.65
N VAL A 93 0.49 5.72 -1.94
CA VAL A 93 1.86 5.97 -2.43
C VAL A 93 2.23 7.44 -2.31
N LEU A 94 1.38 8.35 -2.78
CA LEU A 94 1.62 9.78 -2.67
C LEU A 94 1.61 10.23 -1.20
N GLN A 95 0.70 9.68 -0.39
CA GLN A 95 0.67 9.92 1.05
C GLN A 95 2.01 9.54 1.69
N ALA A 96 2.55 8.36 1.36
CA ALA A 96 3.83 7.91 1.90
C ALA A 96 5.00 8.82 1.52
N LEU A 97 4.99 9.41 0.32
CA LEU A 97 6.02 10.37 -0.09
C LEU A 97 5.91 11.71 0.66
N ARG A 98 4.68 12.15 0.98
CA ARG A 98 4.42 13.42 1.68
C ARG A 98 4.61 13.33 3.19
N GLU A 99 4.19 12.23 3.78
CA GLU A 99 4.08 12.04 5.25
C GLU A 99 5.24 11.23 5.84
N ALA A 100 6.31 10.97 5.08
CA ALA A 100 7.47 10.28 5.62
C ALA A 100 8.09 11.05 6.81
N PRO A 101 8.51 10.33 7.88
CA PRO A 101 8.67 8.87 7.96
C PRO A 101 7.37 8.11 8.25
N CYS A 102 7.12 7.08 7.46
CA CYS A 102 5.96 6.17 7.60
C CYS A 102 6.33 4.75 7.14
N VAL A 103 5.47 3.78 7.39
CA VAL A 103 5.53 2.44 6.80
C VAL A 103 4.50 2.36 5.67
N LEU A 104 4.95 2.08 4.45
CA LEU A 104 4.09 1.81 3.30
C LEU A 104 4.05 0.30 3.05
N LEU A 105 2.87 -0.29 3.24
CA LEU A 105 2.59 -1.68 2.89
C LEU A 105 1.94 -1.74 1.51
N ILE A 106 2.60 -2.40 0.57
CA ILE A 106 2.05 -2.76 -0.74
C ILE A 106 1.68 -4.24 -0.68
N ASP A 107 0.40 -4.50 -0.46
CA ASP A 107 -0.11 -5.84 -0.13
C ASP A 107 -0.60 -6.56 -1.38
N GLU A 108 -0.21 -7.85 -1.54
CA GLU A 108 -0.53 -8.71 -2.68
C GLU A 108 -0.11 -8.14 -4.04
N ILE A 109 1.15 -7.70 -4.16
CA ILE A 109 1.69 -7.10 -5.39
C ILE A 109 1.60 -8.05 -6.59
N ASP A 110 1.61 -9.36 -6.37
CA ASP A 110 1.44 -10.39 -7.39
C ASP A 110 0.05 -10.40 -8.05
N ARG A 111 -0.90 -9.58 -7.59
CA ARG A 111 -2.19 -9.35 -8.25
C ARG A 111 -2.19 -8.18 -9.23
N ALA A 112 -1.20 -7.31 -9.14
CA ALA A 112 -1.03 -6.21 -10.08
C ALA A 112 -0.43 -6.69 -11.40
N ASP A 113 -0.53 -5.89 -12.45
CA ASP A 113 0.08 -6.16 -13.75
C ASP A 113 1.53 -5.63 -13.83
N ASP A 114 2.17 -5.89 -14.99
CA ASP A 114 3.55 -5.48 -15.22
C ASP A 114 3.71 -3.96 -15.34
N GLU A 115 2.67 -3.25 -15.80
CA GLU A 115 2.68 -1.78 -15.91
C GLU A 115 2.71 -1.14 -14.52
N PHE A 116 1.93 -1.68 -13.60
CA PHE A 116 1.95 -1.24 -12.21
C PHE A 116 3.28 -1.55 -11.51
N GLU A 117 3.89 -2.72 -11.77
CA GLU A 117 5.23 -3.02 -11.27
C GLU A 117 6.29 -2.04 -11.80
N ALA A 118 6.21 -1.67 -13.09
CA ALA A 118 7.12 -0.69 -13.69
C ALA A 118 6.97 0.69 -13.04
N PHE A 119 5.73 1.13 -12.80
CA PHE A 119 5.44 2.34 -12.04
C PHE A 119 6.05 2.30 -10.63
N LEU A 120 5.85 1.21 -9.89
CA LEU A 120 6.44 1.06 -8.56
C LEU A 120 7.97 1.07 -8.59
N LEU A 121 8.57 0.47 -9.61
CA LEU A 121 10.03 0.50 -9.81
C LEU A 121 10.58 1.92 -9.92
N GLU A 122 9.87 2.81 -10.62
CA GLU A 122 10.24 4.22 -10.72
C GLU A 122 10.15 4.91 -9.36
N VAL A 123 9.01 4.78 -8.69
CA VAL A 123 8.77 5.39 -7.37
C VAL A 123 9.80 4.91 -6.34
N LEU A 124 10.04 3.61 -6.25
CA LEU A 124 10.98 3.01 -5.28
C LEU A 124 12.45 3.33 -5.61
N SER A 125 12.72 3.87 -6.80
CA SER A 125 14.07 4.27 -7.20
C SER A 125 14.38 5.71 -6.87
N THR A 126 13.40 6.58 -7.09
CA THR A 126 13.56 8.02 -7.02
C THR A 126 12.97 8.60 -5.74
N TRP A 127 12.08 7.86 -5.08
CA TRP A 127 11.24 8.33 -3.97
C TRP A 127 10.49 9.61 -4.33
N ALA A 128 10.07 9.71 -5.59
CA ALA A 128 9.41 10.86 -6.15
C ALA A 128 8.39 10.43 -7.21
N VAL A 129 7.37 11.26 -7.39
CA VAL A 129 6.38 11.15 -8.45
C VAL A 129 6.11 12.52 -9.03
N THR A 130 5.79 12.58 -10.33
CA THR A 130 5.39 13.82 -10.99
C THR A 130 3.88 13.83 -11.23
N ILE A 131 3.21 14.84 -10.71
CA ILE A 131 1.80 15.12 -10.92
C ILE A 131 1.77 16.24 -11.95
N PRO A 132 1.14 16.06 -13.13
CA PRO A 132 1.21 17.03 -14.23
C PRO A 132 0.86 18.47 -13.81
N GLU A 133 -0.14 18.64 -12.97
CA GLU A 133 -0.67 19.94 -12.55
C GLU A 133 0.09 20.57 -11.37
N LEU A 134 0.73 19.75 -10.55
CA LEU A 134 1.37 20.20 -9.29
C LEU A 134 2.90 20.07 -9.30
N GLY A 135 3.46 19.43 -10.33
CA GLY A 135 4.91 19.18 -10.41
C GLY A 135 5.36 17.93 -9.64
N THR A 136 6.65 17.88 -9.30
CA THR A 136 7.27 16.71 -8.67
C THR A 136 7.15 16.77 -7.16
N VAL A 137 6.57 15.71 -6.59
CA VAL A 137 6.54 15.44 -5.15
C VAL A 137 7.60 14.40 -4.82
N ALA A 138 8.55 14.76 -3.97
CA ALA A 138 9.63 13.89 -3.53
C ALA A 138 9.61 13.74 -2.01
N ALA A 139 9.85 12.53 -1.52
CA ALA A 139 9.97 12.30 -0.09
C ALA A 139 11.25 12.93 0.47
N SER A 140 11.15 13.63 1.58
CA SER A 140 12.30 14.18 2.31
C SER A 140 13.18 13.08 2.91
N THR A 141 12.56 11.97 3.25
CA THR A 141 13.20 10.75 3.76
C THR A 141 12.46 9.56 3.15
N PRO A 142 13.17 8.53 2.64
CA PRO A 142 12.49 7.36 2.12
C PRO A 142 11.56 6.70 3.15
N PRO A 143 10.30 6.39 2.81
CA PRO A 143 9.43 5.60 3.67
C PRO A 143 9.98 4.18 3.85
N VAL A 144 9.58 3.51 4.93
CA VAL A 144 9.84 2.08 5.11
C VAL A 144 8.83 1.31 4.28
N VAL A 145 9.29 0.64 3.22
CA VAL A 145 8.38 -0.07 2.31
C VAL A 145 8.44 -1.57 2.53
N VAL A 146 7.26 -2.18 2.68
CA VAL A 146 7.06 -3.63 2.74
C VAL A 146 6.14 -4.02 1.59
N LEU A 147 6.58 -4.97 0.75
CA LEU A 147 5.76 -5.59 -0.29
C LEU A 147 5.44 -7.01 0.14
N THR A 148 4.21 -7.47 -0.09
CA THR A 148 3.83 -8.86 0.13
C THR A 148 3.42 -9.53 -1.18
N SER A 149 3.70 -10.83 -1.32
CA SER A 149 3.31 -11.65 -2.45
C SER A 149 2.91 -13.05 -1.99
N ASN A 150 1.84 -13.58 -2.56
CA ASN A 150 1.40 -14.98 -2.40
C ASN A 150 1.88 -15.87 -3.55
N ARG A 151 2.68 -15.32 -4.48
CA ARG A 151 3.19 -15.99 -5.68
C ARG A 151 2.11 -16.53 -6.61
N THR A 152 0.96 -15.87 -6.68
CA THR A 152 -0.06 -16.20 -7.70
C THR A 152 0.45 -15.95 -9.12
N ARG A 153 1.42 -15.02 -9.24
CA ARG A 153 2.20 -14.70 -10.43
C ARG A 153 3.65 -14.45 -10.05
N GLU A 154 4.58 -14.67 -10.95
CA GLU A 154 5.97 -14.22 -10.75
C GLU A 154 6.09 -12.71 -10.90
N LEU A 155 6.78 -12.09 -9.94
CA LEU A 155 7.13 -10.67 -9.99
C LEU A 155 8.33 -10.45 -10.91
N HIS A 156 8.38 -9.28 -11.52
CA HIS A 156 9.46 -8.91 -12.40
C HIS A 156 10.81 -8.89 -11.67
N ASP A 157 11.85 -9.46 -12.27
CA ASP A 157 13.19 -9.54 -11.70
C ASP A 157 13.78 -8.17 -11.30
N ALA A 158 13.39 -7.11 -12.03
CA ALA A 158 13.82 -5.75 -11.71
C ALA A 158 13.33 -5.29 -10.34
N LEU A 159 12.08 -5.63 -9.96
CA LEU A 159 11.51 -5.34 -8.65
C LEU A 159 12.19 -6.18 -7.56
N LYS A 160 12.34 -7.48 -7.78
CA LYS A 160 13.01 -8.40 -6.84
C LYS A 160 14.43 -7.94 -6.51
N ARG A 161 15.23 -7.50 -7.50
CA ARG A 161 16.60 -7.03 -7.30
C ARG A 161 16.72 -5.76 -6.47
N ARG A 162 15.67 -4.93 -6.40
CA ARG A 162 15.65 -3.72 -5.58
C ARG A 162 15.27 -3.96 -4.14
N CYS A 163 14.60 -5.09 -3.87
CA CYS A 163 14.13 -5.45 -2.56
C CYS A 163 15.14 -6.28 -1.77
N LEU A 164 15.00 -6.24 -0.46
CA LEU A 164 15.47 -7.29 0.42
C LEU A 164 14.41 -8.39 0.38
N PHE A 165 14.82 -9.61 0.06
CA PHE A 165 13.90 -10.73 -0.08
C PHE A 165 13.85 -11.57 1.20
N HIS A 166 12.65 -11.97 1.60
CA HIS A 166 12.44 -12.94 2.66
C HIS A 166 11.27 -13.86 2.30
N TRP A 167 11.54 -15.17 2.37
CA TRP A 167 10.50 -16.19 2.26
C TRP A 167 9.87 -16.44 3.63
N SER A 168 8.55 -16.40 3.70
CA SER A 168 7.77 -16.62 4.93
C SER A 168 7.03 -17.94 4.85
N ASP A 169 7.55 -18.94 5.57
CA ASP A 169 6.89 -20.23 5.73
C ASP A 169 5.78 -20.18 6.78
N HIS A 170 4.91 -21.17 6.77
CA HIS A 170 3.97 -21.39 7.87
C HIS A 170 4.74 -21.65 9.17
N PRO A 171 4.34 -21.04 10.29
CA PRO A 171 4.96 -21.31 11.57
C PRO A 171 4.73 -22.77 11.97
N GLY A 172 5.69 -23.33 12.69
CA GLY A 172 5.53 -24.66 13.29
C GLY A 172 4.44 -24.68 14.37
N ILE A 173 3.98 -25.89 14.72
CA ILE A 173 2.85 -26.12 15.65
C ILE A 173 3.00 -25.32 16.95
N GLU A 174 4.16 -25.36 17.59
CA GLU A 174 4.41 -24.65 18.86
C GLU A 174 4.25 -23.13 18.72
N ARG A 175 4.74 -22.59 17.60
CA ARG A 175 4.64 -21.17 17.31
C ARG A 175 3.20 -20.75 16.98
N GLU A 176 2.45 -21.57 16.26
CA GLU A 176 1.02 -21.32 16.00
C GLU A 176 0.21 -21.32 17.29
N ILE A 177 0.43 -22.26 18.18
CA ILE A 177 -0.21 -22.31 19.52
C ILE A 177 0.10 -21.01 20.29
N ALA A 178 1.36 -20.56 20.28
CA ALA A 178 1.75 -19.32 20.94
C ALA A 178 1.06 -18.08 20.33
N ILE A 179 0.91 -18.04 19.00
CA ILE A 179 0.19 -16.97 18.30
C ILE A 179 -1.30 -16.97 18.68
N ILE A 180 -1.93 -18.15 18.72
CA ILE A 180 -3.34 -18.27 19.14
C ILE A 180 -3.50 -17.81 20.59
N ALA A 181 -2.62 -18.23 21.50
CA ALA A 181 -2.67 -17.81 22.90
C ALA A 181 -2.55 -16.29 23.07
N GLN A 182 -1.76 -15.64 22.23
CA GLN A 182 -1.59 -14.18 22.26
C GLN A 182 -2.78 -13.44 21.65
N ARG A 183 -3.29 -13.90 20.49
CA ARG A 183 -4.36 -13.21 19.74
C ARG A 183 -5.77 -13.55 20.24
N ALA A 184 -5.95 -14.71 20.85
CA ALA A 184 -7.22 -15.21 21.34
C ALA A 184 -7.07 -15.82 22.74
N PRO A 185 -6.71 -15.03 23.77
CA PRO A 185 -6.43 -15.54 25.13
C PRO A 185 -7.62 -16.22 25.79
N GLN A 186 -8.84 -15.99 25.29
CA GLN A 186 -10.06 -16.65 25.72
C GLN A 186 -10.20 -18.12 25.26
N VAL A 187 -9.37 -18.57 24.29
CA VAL A 187 -9.42 -19.94 23.76
C VAL A 187 -8.67 -20.89 24.72
N PRO A 188 -9.31 -21.99 25.19
CA PRO A 188 -8.62 -22.98 26.01
C PRO A 188 -7.40 -23.57 25.28
N ALA A 189 -6.27 -23.69 25.95
CA ALA A 189 -5.02 -24.19 25.40
C ALA A 189 -5.16 -25.55 24.68
N ARG A 190 -5.99 -26.43 25.24
CA ARG A 190 -6.28 -27.76 24.65
C ARG A 190 -6.98 -27.63 23.28
N LEU A 191 -7.90 -26.69 23.16
CA LEU A 191 -8.60 -26.45 21.88
C LEU A 191 -7.65 -25.84 20.85
N ALA A 192 -6.83 -24.86 21.26
CA ALA A 192 -5.80 -24.28 20.40
C ALA A 192 -4.87 -25.36 19.84
N GLU A 193 -4.38 -26.25 20.69
CA GLU A 193 -3.51 -27.37 20.29
C GLU A 193 -4.21 -28.31 19.29
N GLN A 194 -5.45 -28.72 19.58
CA GLN A 194 -6.21 -29.61 18.70
C GLN A 194 -6.44 -29.01 17.31
N VAL A 195 -6.85 -27.74 17.26
CA VAL A 195 -7.09 -27.02 15.99
C VAL A 195 -5.79 -26.86 15.21
N THR A 196 -4.69 -26.47 15.88
CA THR A 196 -3.39 -26.30 15.23
C THR A 196 -2.89 -27.62 14.64
N ARG A 197 -2.99 -28.73 15.37
CA ARG A 197 -2.59 -30.05 14.86
C ARG A 197 -3.43 -30.49 13.66
N LEU A 198 -4.75 -30.24 13.69
CA LEU A 198 -5.64 -30.54 12.58
C LEU A 198 -5.26 -29.74 11.32
N VAL A 199 -5.08 -28.42 11.46
CA VAL A 199 -4.70 -27.53 10.36
C VAL A 199 -3.33 -27.92 9.79
N HIS A 200 -2.37 -28.25 10.67
CA HIS A 200 -1.05 -28.71 10.24
C HIS A 200 -1.14 -30.03 9.46
N GLY A 201 -1.99 -30.97 9.90
CA GLY A 201 -2.25 -32.23 9.19
C GLY A 201 -2.81 -31.97 7.80
N ILE A 202 -3.81 -31.08 7.66
CA ILE A 202 -4.40 -30.72 6.37
C ILE A 202 -3.35 -30.09 5.42
N ARG A 203 -2.49 -29.20 5.92
CA ARG A 203 -1.43 -28.56 5.11
C ARG A 203 -0.34 -29.54 4.65
N THR A 204 -0.10 -30.62 5.42
CA THR A 204 0.92 -31.63 5.08
C THR A 204 0.38 -32.78 4.23
N ASP A 205 -0.93 -32.93 4.18
CA ASP A 205 -1.59 -33.96 3.40
C ASP A 205 -1.74 -33.50 1.93
N ARG A 206 -0.87 -34.04 1.06
CA ARG A 206 -0.85 -33.72 -0.38
C ARG A 206 -2.04 -34.23 -1.17
N GLU A 207 -2.93 -35.02 -0.58
CA GLU A 207 -4.13 -35.55 -1.23
C GLU A 207 -5.32 -34.55 -1.14
N ILE A 208 -5.22 -33.52 -0.28
CA ILE A 208 -6.29 -32.56 -0.01
C ILE A 208 -6.05 -31.21 -0.75
N LEU A 209 -4.84 -30.98 -1.24
CA LEU A 209 -4.43 -29.80 -2.02
C LEU A 209 -4.22 -30.16 -3.49
#